data_624e206cf7e57bf162c7d71c356145d5
#
_entry.id   624e206cf7e57bf162c7d71c356145d5
#
_cell.length_a   1.000
_cell.length_b   1.000
_cell.length_c   1.000
_cell.angle_alpha   90.00
_cell.angle_beta   90.00
_cell.angle_gamma   90.00
#
_symmetry.space_group_name_H-M   'P 1'
#
loop_
_entity.id
_entity.type
_entity.pdbx_description
1 polymer ?
#
loop_
_entity_poly.entity_id
_entity_poly.type
_entity_poly.pdbx_seq_one_letter_code
_entity_poly.pdbx_strand_id
1 'polypeptide(L)'
;MSHFAPGLSVLPVKNRPKGRLARWGIYASIINEVRRMRRVLFSCFCGLLWSSSGWAVDPLGTININLHGNVVDFSCTVNTADIDKTVDLGRWPTTQLLNAGDTTALVPFSLRLEGCPPGSVAILFTGTPASDTNLLALDDPAMAQTVAIELRNSDRSRLALGEASPTEEVDANGNVTLNFFANYRALASGVRPGVAKADAIFMINYN
;
A
#
# COMPACT_ATOMS: atom_id res chain seq x y z
N MET A 1 -47.54 -2.84 -31.56
CA MET A 1 -48.00 -1.89 -30.53
C MET A 1 -46.81 -1.70 -29.61
N SER A 2 -46.06 -0.67 -29.86
CA SER A 2 -45.95 0.64 -29.17
C SER A 2 -44.98 0.56 -28.00
N HIS A 3 -43.75 1.08 -28.21
CA HIS A 3 -43.21 2.35 -27.65
C HIS A 3 -42.83 2.22 -26.15
N PHE A 4 -41.68 2.65 -25.63
CA PHE A 4 -40.98 3.92 -25.70
C PHE A 4 -39.58 3.79 -25.10
N ALA A 5 -38.57 4.34 -25.71
CA ALA A 5 -37.41 4.86 -25.03
C ALA A 5 -37.63 6.34 -24.74
N PRO A 6 -37.08 6.89 -23.69
CA PRO A 6 -36.33 8.12 -23.77
C PRO A 6 -35.20 8.11 -22.75
N GLY A 7 -34.17 8.90 -22.81
CA GLY A 7 -33.92 10.18 -23.38
C GLY A 7 -32.70 10.71 -22.62
N LEU A 8 -31.61 10.91 -23.35
CA LEU A 8 -30.37 11.48 -22.87
C LEU A 8 -30.58 12.99 -22.66
N SER A 9 -30.52 13.49 -21.46
CA SER A 9 -30.50 14.92 -21.15
C SER A 9 -29.09 15.45 -21.10
N VAL A 10 -28.74 16.19 -22.14
CA VAL A 10 -27.51 17.01 -22.21
C VAL A 10 -27.75 18.30 -21.42
N LEU A 11 -26.91 18.58 -20.41
CA LEU A 11 -26.90 19.87 -19.72
C LEU A 11 -26.01 20.86 -20.45
N PRO A 12 -26.39 22.14 -20.54
CA PRO A 12 -25.69 23.14 -21.33
C PRO A 12 -24.44 23.68 -20.63
N VAL A 13 -23.38 23.81 -21.42
CA VAL A 13 -22.15 24.51 -21.07
C VAL A 13 -22.45 26.02 -20.95
N LYS A 14 -22.31 26.58 -19.77
CA LYS A 14 -22.50 27.99 -19.49
C LYS A 14 -21.16 28.72 -19.46
N ASN A 15 -20.99 29.58 -20.49
CA ASN A 15 -20.26 30.86 -20.55
C ASN A 15 -18.86 31.00 -19.95
N ARG A 16 -17.91 31.17 -20.84
CA ARG A 16 -16.68 31.93 -20.61
C ARG A 16 -16.99 33.43 -20.48
N PRO A 17 -16.42 34.14 -19.53
CA PRO A 17 -16.40 35.61 -19.56
C PRO A 17 -15.31 36.12 -20.51
N LYS A 18 -15.72 36.95 -21.47
CA LYS A 18 -14.89 37.85 -22.23
C LYS A 18 -14.45 39.01 -21.31
N GLY A 19 -13.18 39.22 -21.18
CA GLY A 19 -12.62 40.41 -20.55
C GLY A 19 -11.12 40.18 -20.35
N ARG A 20 -10.29 40.87 -20.94
CA ARG A 20 -9.97 42.27 -21.01
C ARG A 20 -8.74 42.49 -21.88
N LEU A 21 -8.92 43.06 -23.00
CA LEU A 21 -7.87 43.83 -23.68
C LEU A 21 -7.74 45.18 -22.96
N ALA A 22 -6.89 45.27 -21.97
CA ALA A 22 -6.55 46.55 -21.35
C ALA A 22 -5.23 46.45 -20.55
N ARG A 23 -4.15 46.12 -21.23
CA ARG A 23 -2.81 46.18 -20.58
C ARG A 23 -1.66 46.52 -21.52
N TRP A 24 -1.92 47.18 -22.64
CA TRP A 24 -0.89 47.60 -23.57
C TRP A 24 -0.55 49.09 -23.45
N GLY A 25 -1.22 49.87 -22.58
CA GLY A 25 -1.00 51.31 -22.42
C GLY A 25 0.08 51.69 -21.42
N ILE A 26 0.57 50.81 -20.61
CA ILE A 26 1.49 51.16 -19.49
C ILE A 26 2.97 50.98 -19.86
N TYR A 27 3.27 50.14 -20.85
CA TYR A 27 4.67 49.86 -21.23
C TYR A 27 5.33 50.97 -22.08
N ALA A 28 4.56 51.80 -22.76
CA ALA A 28 5.13 52.88 -23.60
C ALA A 28 5.61 54.10 -22.80
N SER A 29 5.08 54.32 -21.59
CA SER A 29 5.49 55.47 -20.74
C SER A 29 6.78 55.16 -19.96
N ILE A 30 7.08 53.92 -19.67
CA ILE A 30 8.25 53.54 -18.85
C ILE A 30 9.55 53.61 -19.65
N ILE A 31 9.50 53.42 -20.98
CA ILE A 31 10.70 53.39 -21.82
C ILE A 31 11.31 54.77 -22.02
N ASN A 32 10.52 55.83 -21.98
CA ASN A 32 11.02 57.21 -22.15
C ASN A 32 11.65 57.78 -20.86
N GLU A 33 11.18 57.38 -19.70
CA GLU A 33 11.75 57.77 -18.42
C GLU A 33 13.12 57.11 -18.18
N VAL A 34 13.26 55.84 -18.55
CA VAL A 34 14.52 55.08 -18.38
C VAL A 34 15.63 55.64 -19.27
N ARG A 35 15.30 56.24 -20.43
CA ARG A 35 16.29 56.84 -21.34
C ARG A 35 16.85 58.19 -20.85
N ARG A 36 16.07 58.93 -20.07
CA ARG A 36 16.54 60.20 -19.44
C ARG A 36 17.40 59.93 -18.21
N MET A 37 17.06 58.95 -17.43
CA MET A 37 17.79 58.56 -16.21
C MET A 37 19.18 57.99 -16.53
N ARG A 38 19.33 57.35 -17.68
CA ARG A 38 20.60 56.73 -18.12
C ARG A 38 21.70 57.75 -18.52
N ARG A 39 21.34 59.00 -18.83
CA ARG A 39 22.33 60.09 -19.17
C ARG A 39 22.84 60.80 -17.93
N VAL A 40 22.11 60.82 -16.84
CA VAL A 40 22.51 61.48 -15.58
C VAL A 40 23.34 60.53 -14.70
N LEU A 41 23.14 59.22 -14.82
CA LEU A 41 23.86 58.20 -14.03
C LEU A 41 25.28 57.92 -14.54
N PHE A 42 25.61 58.31 -15.81
CA PHE A 42 26.96 58.08 -16.35
C PHE A 42 28.00 59.13 -15.94
N SER A 43 27.59 60.24 -15.34
CA SER A 43 28.48 61.32 -14.91
C SER A 43 28.87 61.26 -13.45
N CYS A 44 28.24 60.39 -12.64
CA CYS A 44 28.54 60.24 -11.22
C CYS A 44 29.37 58.98 -10.88
N PHE A 45 29.73 58.15 -11.91
CA PHE A 45 30.34 56.84 -11.64
C PHE A 45 31.88 56.82 -11.62
N CYS A 46 32.54 58.03 -11.70
CA CYS A 46 33.99 58.08 -11.69
C CYS A 46 34.63 58.56 -10.38
N GLY A 47 33.89 58.63 -9.26
CA GLY A 47 34.38 59.30 -8.06
C GLY A 47 34.37 58.50 -6.74
N LEU A 48 33.96 57.24 -6.70
CA LEU A 48 33.85 56.53 -5.39
C LEU A 48 34.31 55.06 -5.47
N LEU A 49 35.56 54.86 -5.89
CA LEU A 49 36.32 53.65 -5.54
C LEU A 49 37.01 53.86 -4.19
N TRP A 50 36.23 54.08 -3.15
CA TRP A 50 36.76 53.92 -1.79
C TRP A 50 36.10 52.69 -1.16
N SER A 51 36.99 51.75 -0.95
CA SER A 51 36.85 50.55 -0.17
C SER A 51 35.84 50.69 0.97
N SER A 52 34.64 50.17 0.74
CA SER A 52 33.81 49.68 1.81
C SER A 52 34.39 48.32 2.23
N SER A 53 35.24 48.28 3.25
CA SER A 53 35.47 47.09 4.05
C SER A 53 34.11 46.67 4.57
N GLY A 54 33.47 45.72 3.82
CA GLY A 54 32.28 45.03 4.29
C GLY A 54 32.66 44.29 5.57
N TRP A 55 32.17 44.80 6.66
CA TRP A 55 32.15 44.05 7.88
C TRP A 55 31.27 42.84 7.57
N ALA A 56 31.90 41.67 7.40
CA ALA A 56 31.18 40.42 7.42
C ALA A 56 30.53 40.38 8.80
N VAL A 57 29.23 40.57 8.83
CA VAL A 57 28.45 40.27 10.03
C VAL A 57 28.54 38.74 10.15
N ASP A 58 29.36 38.26 11.09
CA ASP A 58 29.35 36.86 11.46
C ASP A 58 27.90 36.45 11.73
N PRO A 59 27.40 35.41 11.09
CA PRO A 59 26.06 34.92 11.38
C PRO A 59 26.01 34.62 12.87
N LEU A 60 25.15 35.37 13.56
CA LEU A 60 24.87 35.21 14.98
C LEU A 60 24.62 33.74 15.30
N GLY A 61 25.66 33.10 15.87
CA GLY A 61 25.55 31.82 16.57
C GLY A 61 25.00 30.67 15.73
N THR A 62 25.87 29.81 15.24
CA THR A 62 25.49 28.45 14.86
C THR A 62 25.04 27.74 16.13
N ILE A 63 23.73 27.60 16.31
CA ILE A 63 23.17 26.75 17.36
C ILE A 63 23.28 25.32 16.85
N ASN A 64 24.20 24.55 17.40
CA ASN A 64 24.25 23.11 17.17
C ASN A 64 23.17 22.47 18.04
N ILE A 65 22.05 22.10 17.44
CA ILE A 65 21.01 21.31 18.09
C ILE A 65 21.38 19.85 17.92
N ASN A 66 21.87 19.20 18.98
CA ASN A 66 22.05 17.76 19.01
C ASN A 66 20.72 17.12 19.39
N LEU A 67 20.04 16.57 18.40
CA LEU A 67 18.83 15.78 18.61
C LEU A 67 19.25 14.33 18.88
N HIS A 68 19.04 13.90 20.10
CA HIS A 68 19.17 12.49 20.49
C HIS A 68 17.77 11.90 20.60
N GLY A 69 17.50 10.85 19.85
CA GLY A 69 16.29 10.07 19.94
C GLY A 69 16.62 8.60 19.75
N ASN A 70 16.01 7.73 20.54
CA ASN A 70 16.02 6.31 20.29
C ASN A 70 14.83 6.01 19.37
N VAL A 71 15.12 5.55 18.16
CA VAL A 71 14.08 4.94 17.33
C VAL A 71 13.94 3.51 17.83
N VAL A 72 12.87 3.24 18.57
CA VAL A 72 12.50 1.88 18.96
C VAL A 72 11.52 1.37 17.90
N ASP A 73 11.88 0.25 17.30
CA ASP A 73 10.97 -0.48 16.44
C ASP A 73 10.03 -1.28 17.35
N PHE A 74 8.78 -0.82 17.45
CA PHE A 74 7.73 -1.53 18.18
C PHE A 74 7.07 -2.55 17.23
N SER A 75 7.85 -3.49 16.73
CA SER A 75 7.36 -4.58 15.91
C SER A 75 7.44 -5.90 16.66
N CYS A 76 6.41 -6.73 16.53
CA CYS A 76 6.47 -8.10 17.01
C CYS A 76 7.58 -8.87 16.30
N THR A 77 8.17 -9.80 17.01
CA THR A 77 9.07 -10.82 16.44
C THR A 77 8.26 -12.07 16.19
N VAL A 78 8.36 -12.62 14.99
CA VAL A 78 7.76 -13.95 14.70
C VAL A 78 8.56 -15.00 15.45
N ASN A 79 7.87 -15.89 16.17
CA ASN A 79 8.52 -17.03 16.81
C ASN A 79 9.33 -17.81 15.77
N THR A 80 10.56 -18.21 16.11
CA THR A 80 11.50 -18.85 15.17
C THR A 80 10.94 -20.11 14.50
N ALA A 81 10.06 -20.85 15.17
CA ALA A 81 9.41 -22.03 14.61
C ALA A 81 8.30 -21.71 13.60
N ASP A 82 7.91 -20.43 13.47
CA ASP A 82 6.82 -19.99 12.60
C ASP A 82 7.32 -19.06 11.46
N ILE A 83 8.62 -18.74 11.39
CA ILE A 83 9.22 -17.94 10.31
C ILE A 83 9.07 -18.65 8.96
N ASP A 84 9.44 -19.95 8.91
CA ASP A 84 9.31 -20.81 7.72
C ASP A 84 8.29 -21.92 8.01
N LYS A 85 7.05 -21.51 8.28
CA LYS A 85 5.99 -22.44 8.70
C LYS A 85 5.54 -23.32 7.56
N THR A 86 5.71 -24.61 7.72
CA THR A 86 5.12 -25.62 6.82
C THR A 86 3.83 -26.17 7.43
N VAL A 87 2.74 -26.17 6.66
CA VAL A 87 1.45 -26.71 7.01
C VAL A 87 1.18 -27.92 6.11
N ASP A 88 1.22 -29.13 6.67
CA ASP A 88 0.89 -30.34 5.93
C ASP A 88 -0.64 -30.51 5.83
N LEU A 89 -1.18 -30.22 4.65
CA LEU A 89 -2.62 -30.34 4.39
C LEU A 89 -3.09 -31.78 4.19
N GLY A 90 -2.19 -32.74 4.21
CA GLY A 90 -2.50 -34.17 4.08
C GLY A 90 -2.74 -34.62 2.63
N ARG A 91 -3.16 -35.89 2.51
CA ARG A 91 -3.47 -36.55 1.23
C ARG A 91 -4.95 -36.85 1.14
N TRP A 92 -5.55 -36.38 0.06
CA TRP A 92 -6.99 -36.46 -0.15
C TRP A 92 -7.31 -37.13 -1.49
N PRO A 93 -8.28 -38.06 -1.53
CA PRO A 93 -8.72 -38.62 -2.79
C PRO A 93 -9.48 -37.56 -3.62
N THR A 94 -9.33 -37.58 -4.93
CA THR A 94 -10.05 -36.69 -5.83
C THR A 94 -11.58 -36.84 -5.76
N THR A 95 -12.06 -37.96 -5.22
CA THR A 95 -13.51 -38.17 -4.96
C THR A 95 -14.10 -37.24 -3.91
N GLN A 96 -13.29 -36.51 -3.15
CA GLN A 96 -13.75 -35.46 -2.24
C GLN A 96 -13.83 -34.05 -2.90
N LEU A 97 -13.31 -33.94 -4.11
CA LEU A 97 -13.21 -32.69 -4.86
C LEU A 97 -13.85 -32.85 -6.25
N LEU A 98 -15.06 -33.42 -6.31
CA LEU A 98 -15.73 -33.75 -7.58
C LEU A 98 -16.28 -32.54 -8.29
N ASN A 99 -16.78 -31.57 -7.54
CA ASN A 99 -17.44 -30.39 -8.06
C ASN A 99 -16.68 -29.12 -7.71
N ALA A 100 -16.85 -28.08 -8.53
CA ALA A 100 -16.36 -26.76 -8.17
C ALA A 100 -16.90 -26.32 -6.81
N GLY A 101 -16.01 -25.87 -5.93
CA GLY A 101 -16.38 -25.47 -4.59
C GLY A 101 -16.25 -26.55 -3.51
N ASP A 102 -16.11 -27.81 -3.88
CA ASP A 102 -15.83 -28.87 -2.90
C ASP A 102 -14.52 -28.60 -2.17
N THR A 103 -14.47 -28.96 -0.89
CA THR A 103 -13.30 -28.71 -0.04
C THR A 103 -12.91 -29.95 0.75
N THR A 104 -11.63 -30.05 1.08
CA THR A 104 -11.14 -31.05 2.02
C THR A 104 -11.40 -30.62 3.47
N ALA A 105 -11.08 -31.50 4.43
CA ALA A 105 -11.11 -31.11 5.83
C ALA A 105 -10.15 -29.96 6.13
N LEU A 106 -10.51 -29.17 7.14
CA LEU A 106 -9.71 -28.03 7.60
C LEU A 106 -8.52 -28.53 8.43
N VAL A 107 -7.33 -28.05 8.08
CA VAL A 107 -6.10 -28.31 8.84
C VAL A 107 -5.76 -27.04 9.64
N PRO A 108 -5.72 -27.12 10.98
CA PRO A 108 -5.40 -25.96 11.81
C PRO A 108 -3.90 -25.65 11.77
N PHE A 109 -3.56 -24.38 11.82
CA PHE A 109 -2.21 -23.89 12.08
C PHE A 109 -2.26 -22.59 12.86
N SER A 110 -1.15 -22.22 13.50
CA SER A 110 -1.05 -20.99 14.26
C SER A 110 0.25 -20.25 13.93
N LEU A 111 0.21 -18.93 14.06
CA LEU A 111 1.36 -18.04 14.03
C LEU A 111 1.51 -17.39 15.40
N ARG A 112 2.71 -17.48 15.98
CA ARG A 112 3.03 -16.90 17.28
C ARG A 112 3.95 -15.71 17.10
N LEU A 113 3.57 -14.63 17.73
CA LEU A 113 4.36 -13.39 17.75
C LEU A 113 4.74 -13.09 19.19
N GLU A 114 5.92 -12.53 19.37
CA GLU A 114 6.54 -12.22 20.65
C GLU A 114 7.09 -10.79 20.66
N GLY A 115 7.16 -10.18 21.84
CA GLY A 115 7.68 -8.83 22.00
C GLY A 115 6.79 -7.75 21.39
N CYS A 116 5.51 -8.03 21.19
CA CYS A 116 4.56 -7.10 20.64
C CYS A 116 4.29 -5.94 21.61
N PRO A 117 4.11 -4.71 21.10
CA PRO A 117 3.58 -3.62 21.91
C PRO A 117 2.13 -3.91 22.31
N PRO A 118 1.63 -3.28 23.40
CA PRO A 118 0.21 -3.37 23.76
C PRO A 118 -0.67 -2.87 22.60
N GLY A 119 -1.74 -3.62 22.29
CA GLY A 119 -2.65 -3.33 21.20
C GLY A 119 -3.20 -4.61 20.61
N SER A 120 -3.62 -4.56 19.36
CA SER A 120 -4.12 -5.72 18.64
C SER A 120 -3.37 -5.94 17.32
N VAL A 121 -3.35 -7.17 16.86
CA VAL A 121 -2.60 -7.60 15.68
C VAL A 121 -3.51 -8.39 14.74
N ALA A 122 -3.40 -8.12 13.45
CA ALA A 122 -4.00 -8.91 12.39
C ALA A 122 -2.92 -9.43 11.44
N ILE A 123 -3.22 -10.51 10.72
CA ILE A 123 -2.35 -11.07 9.69
C ILE A 123 -3.01 -10.90 8.33
N LEU A 124 -2.21 -10.54 7.35
CA LEU A 124 -2.59 -10.49 5.95
C LEU A 124 -1.71 -11.47 5.18
N PHE A 125 -2.34 -12.41 4.46
CA PHE A 125 -1.61 -13.35 3.61
C PHE A 125 -1.58 -12.88 2.16
N THR A 126 -0.41 -12.99 1.53
CA THR A 126 -0.21 -12.74 0.11
C THR A 126 0.47 -13.94 -0.55
N GLY A 127 0.29 -14.08 -1.85
CA GLY A 127 0.87 -15.17 -2.64
C GLY A 127 0.38 -15.09 -4.07
N THR A 128 0.67 -16.11 -4.87
CA THR A 128 0.16 -16.20 -6.24
C THR A 128 -1.33 -16.50 -6.21
N PRO A 129 -2.20 -15.62 -6.75
CA PRO A 129 -3.62 -15.87 -6.76
C PRO A 129 -4.00 -16.95 -7.78
N ALA A 130 -5.00 -17.77 -7.45
CA ALA A 130 -5.62 -18.72 -8.36
C ALA A 130 -6.59 -18.02 -9.34
N SER A 131 -7.34 -18.77 -10.13
CA SER A 131 -8.43 -18.23 -10.96
C SER A 131 -9.54 -17.58 -10.13
N ASP A 132 -9.83 -18.07 -8.94
CA ASP A 132 -10.49 -17.30 -7.87
C ASP A 132 -9.39 -16.57 -7.10
N THR A 133 -9.30 -15.27 -7.27
CA THR A 133 -8.22 -14.41 -6.73
C THR A 133 -8.17 -14.37 -5.20
N ASN A 134 -9.19 -14.85 -4.53
CA ASN A 134 -9.22 -14.99 -3.08
C ASN A 134 -8.49 -16.25 -2.57
N LEU A 135 -8.08 -17.12 -3.47
CA LEU A 135 -7.45 -18.40 -3.18
C LEU A 135 -5.98 -18.41 -3.64
N LEU A 136 -5.16 -19.19 -2.95
CA LEU A 136 -3.77 -19.36 -3.27
C LEU A 136 -3.59 -20.42 -4.37
N ALA A 137 -2.95 -20.06 -5.47
CA ALA A 137 -2.61 -20.99 -6.55
C ALA A 137 -1.52 -21.95 -6.08
N LEU A 138 -1.48 -23.14 -6.68
CA LEU A 138 -0.35 -24.04 -6.52
C LEU A 138 0.88 -23.49 -7.27
N ASP A 139 2.08 -23.78 -6.76
CA ASP A 139 3.34 -23.25 -7.27
C ASP A 139 3.65 -23.66 -8.72
N ASP A 140 3.21 -24.85 -9.10
CA ASP A 140 3.44 -25.39 -10.43
C ASP A 140 2.10 -25.77 -11.09
N PRO A 141 1.78 -25.24 -12.29
CA PRO A 141 0.56 -25.58 -13.00
C PRO A 141 0.47 -27.06 -13.44
N ALA A 142 1.59 -27.80 -13.42
CA ALA A 142 1.60 -29.25 -13.67
C ALA A 142 1.20 -30.08 -12.45
N MET A 143 1.07 -29.46 -11.27
CA MET A 143 0.59 -30.12 -10.04
C MET A 143 -0.90 -30.48 -10.13
N ALA A 144 -1.54 -30.78 -9.00
CA ALA A 144 -2.97 -31.07 -8.95
C ALA A 144 -3.78 -29.99 -9.68
N GLN A 145 -4.34 -30.33 -10.83
CA GLN A 145 -5.03 -29.34 -11.68
C GLN A 145 -6.41 -29.04 -11.13
N THR A 146 -6.84 -27.81 -11.30
CA THR A 146 -8.14 -27.31 -10.85
C THR A 146 -8.34 -27.33 -9.32
N VAL A 147 -7.24 -27.24 -8.57
CA VAL A 147 -7.22 -27.15 -7.11
C VAL A 147 -6.50 -25.88 -6.69
N ALA A 148 -6.96 -25.25 -5.62
CA ALA A 148 -6.29 -24.14 -4.94
C ALA A 148 -6.30 -24.38 -3.43
N ILE A 149 -5.51 -23.60 -2.69
CA ILE A 149 -5.52 -23.59 -1.24
C ILE A 149 -6.40 -22.44 -0.76
N GLU A 150 -7.32 -22.73 0.12
CA GLU A 150 -8.20 -21.79 0.80
C GLU A 150 -7.70 -21.58 2.22
N LEU A 151 -7.50 -20.31 2.60
CA LEU A 151 -7.18 -19.92 3.97
C LEU A 151 -8.45 -19.50 4.70
N ARG A 152 -8.49 -19.76 6.01
CA ARG A 152 -9.64 -19.42 6.86
C ARG A 152 -9.19 -18.89 8.21
N ASN A 153 -9.99 -18.01 8.77
CA ASN A 153 -9.84 -17.47 10.11
C ASN A 153 -10.13 -18.52 11.20
N SER A 154 -9.89 -18.16 12.45
CA SER A 154 -10.17 -18.99 13.63
C SER A 154 -11.65 -19.40 13.74
N ASP A 155 -12.56 -18.55 13.30
CA ASP A 155 -14.01 -18.82 13.23
C ASP A 155 -14.43 -19.65 12.01
N ARG A 156 -13.48 -20.07 11.19
CA ARG A 156 -13.64 -20.81 9.94
C ARG A 156 -14.25 -20.01 8.78
N SER A 157 -14.45 -18.70 8.94
CA SER A 157 -14.78 -17.84 7.81
C SER A 157 -13.62 -17.82 6.81
N ARG A 158 -13.91 -17.56 5.53
CA ARG A 158 -12.87 -17.47 4.51
C ARG A 158 -12.01 -16.23 4.76
N LEU A 159 -10.71 -16.38 4.65
CA LEU A 159 -9.73 -15.31 4.62
C LEU A 159 -9.19 -15.17 3.20
N ALA A 160 -9.56 -14.10 2.50
CA ALA A 160 -9.11 -13.87 1.14
C ALA A 160 -7.64 -13.41 1.12
N LEU A 161 -6.92 -13.71 0.04
CA LEU A 161 -5.59 -13.17 -0.16
C LEU A 161 -5.64 -11.64 -0.24
N GLY A 162 -4.72 -10.99 0.44
CA GLY A 162 -4.65 -9.52 0.49
C GLY A 162 -5.63 -8.87 1.46
N GLU A 163 -6.46 -9.65 2.16
CA GLU A 163 -7.33 -9.15 3.23
C GLU A 163 -6.72 -9.44 4.61
N ALA A 164 -6.95 -8.52 5.55
CA ALA A 164 -6.50 -8.71 6.92
C ALA A 164 -7.46 -9.63 7.68
N SER A 165 -6.88 -10.50 8.52
CA SER A 165 -7.66 -11.32 9.45
C SER A 165 -8.37 -10.45 10.50
N PRO A 166 -9.32 -10.98 11.26
CA PRO A 166 -9.72 -10.38 12.51
C PRO A 166 -8.51 -10.13 13.42
N THR A 167 -8.59 -9.09 14.23
CA THR A 167 -7.53 -8.72 15.18
C THR A 167 -7.58 -9.62 16.42
N GLU A 168 -6.38 -9.94 16.92
CA GLU A 168 -6.21 -10.61 18.20
C GLU A 168 -5.44 -9.69 19.16
N GLU A 169 -5.85 -9.65 20.41
CA GLU A 169 -5.23 -8.81 21.42
C GLU A 169 -3.88 -9.37 21.89
N VAL A 170 -2.92 -8.47 22.06
CA VAL A 170 -1.61 -8.81 22.63
C VAL A 170 -1.77 -9.00 24.13
N ASP A 171 -1.24 -10.11 24.66
CA ASP A 171 -1.29 -10.39 26.08
C ASP A 171 -0.36 -9.47 26.91
N ALA A 172 -0.50 -9.53 28.25
CA ALA A 172 0.31 -8.72 29.16
C ALA A 172 1.83 -8.99 29.09
N ASN A 173 2.24 -10.10 28.47
CA ASN A 173 3.63 -10.47 28.28
C ASN A 173 4.17 -10.08 26.90
N GLY A 174 3.35 -9.42 26.07
CA GLY A 174 3.71 -9.04 24.72
C GLY A 174 3.64 -10.18 23.71
N ASN A 175 2.84 -11.22 23.98
CA ASN A 175 2.66 -12.34 23.06
C ASN A 175 1.27 -12.36 22.46
N VAL A 176 1.16 -12.87 21.24
CA VAL A 176 -0.11 -13.15 20.60
C VAL A 176 -0.02 -14.42 19.75
N THR A 177 -1.07 -15.21 19.75
CA THR A 177 -1.19 -16.42 18.94
C THR A 177 -2.41 -16.28 18.04
N LEU A 178 -2.17 -16.18 16.74
CA LEU A 178 -3.24 -16.13 15.73
C LEU A 178 -3.46 -17.52 15.17
N ASN A 179 -4.72 -17.96 15.16
CA ASN A 179 -5.10 -19.29 14.72
C ASN A 179 -5.82 -19.24 13.39
N PHE A 180 -5.45 -20.12 12.48
CA PHE A 180 -5.97 -20.22 11.14
C PHE A 180 -6.24 -21.66 10.75
N PHE A 181 -6.94 -21.82 9.62
CA PHE A 181 -7.09 -23.10 8.96
C PHE A 181 -6.72 -22.97 7.48
N ALA A 182 -6.29 -24.08 6.90
CA ALA A 182 -6.10 -24.22 5.48
C ALA A 182 -6.70 -25.52 4.96
N ASN A 183 -7.15 -25.54 3.72
CA ASN A 183 -7.69 -26.71 3.06
C ASN A 183 -7.54 -26.59 1.55
N TYR A 184 -7.68 -27.71 0.85
CA TYR A 184 -7.80 -27.68 -0.61
C TYR A 184 -9.24 -27.37 -1.01
N ARG A 185 -9.38 -26.64 -2.11
CA ARG A 185 -10.66 -26.32 -2.75
C ARG A 185 -10.61 -26.58 -4.24
N ALA A 186 -11.62 -27.27 -4.76
CA ALA A 186 -11.79 -27.48 -6.19
C ALA A 186 -12.25 -26.19 -6.86
N LEU A 187 -11.55 -25.77 -7.91
CA LEU A 187 -11.90 -24.63 -8.75
C LEU A 187 -12.88 -24.99 -9.85
N ALA A 188 -12.84 -26.24 -10.29
CA ALA A 188 -13.73 -26.81 -11.30
C ALA A 188 -13.94 -28.29 -11.03
N SER A 189 -14.87 -28.91 -11.73
CA SER A 189 -15.01 -30.37 -11.76
C SER A 189 -13.84 -31.03 -12.50
N GLY A 190 -13.58 -32.30 -12.20
CA GLY A 190 -12.55 -33.08 -12.87
C GLY A 190 -11.14 -32.80 -12.35
N VAL A 191 -11.01 -32.65 -11.03
CA VAL A 191 -9.70 -32.51 -10.36
C VAL A 191 -8.79 -33.66 -10.74
N ARG A 192 -7.58 -33.35 -11.18
CA ARG A 192 -6.54 -34.33 -11.49
C ARG A 192 -5.63 -34.53 -10.29
N PRO A 193 -5.27 -35.77 -9.97
CA PRO A 193 -4.35 -36.06 -8.88
C PRO A 193 -2.95 -35.53 -9.19
N GLY A 194 -2.24 -35.11 -8.17
CA GLY A 194 -0.89 -34.60 -8.25
C GLY A 194 -0.39 -34.07 -6.91
N VAL A 195 0.84 -33.60 -6.88
CA VAL A 195 1.34 -32.84 -5.74
C VAL A 195 0.58 -31.53 -5.67
N ALA A 196 0.27 -31.05 -4.47
CA ALA A 196 -0.42 -29.78 -4.28
C ALA A 196 0.27 -29.02 -3.14
N LYS A 197 1.10 -28.06 -3.51
CA LYS A 197 1.80 -27.16 -2.60
C LYS A 197 1.75 -25.72 -3.13
N ALA A 198 1.84 -24.77 -2.24
CA ALA A 198 1.90 -23.36 -2.54
C ALA A 198 2.62 -22.62 -1.43
N ASP A 199 3.24 -21.51 -1.78
CA ASP A 199 3.90 -20.62 -0.85
C ASP A 199 3.06 -19.36 -0.64
N ALA A 200 2.95 -18.92 0.61
CA ALA A 200 2.31 -17.68 0.99
C ALA A 200 3.25 -16.89 1.90
N ILE A 201 3.20 -15.57 1.77
CA ILE A 201 3.87 -14.64 2.67
C ILE A 201 2.81 -14.04 3.57
N PHE A 202 3.08 -13.96 4.86
CA PHE A 202 2.22 -13.22 5.77
C PHE A 202 2.86 -11.89 6.18
N MET A 203 2.02 -10.90 6.36
CA MET A 203 2.37 -9.57 6.86
C MET A 203 1.61 -9.30 8.15
N ILE A 204 2.26 -8.63 9.08
CA ILE A 204 1.71 -8.29 10.39
C ILE A 204 1.19 -6.85 10.33
N ASN A 205 -0.08 -6.67 10.65
CA ASN A 205 -0.74 -5.37 10.78
C ASN A 205 -1.00 -5.09 12.25
N TYR A 206 -0.53 -3.94 12.72
CA TYR A 206 -0.73 -3.45 14.10
C TYR A 206 -1.87 -2.42 14.14
N ASN A 207 -2.70 -2.49 15.18
CA ASN A 207 -3.78 -1.53 15.45
C ASN A 207 -3.73 -1.04 16.91
#